data_467a35bfc6ca1dd99461a6970b0256ac
#
_entry.id   467a35bfc6ca1dd99461a6970b0256ac
#
_cell.length_a   1.000
_cell.length_b   1.000
_cell.length_c   1.000
_cell.angle_alpha   90.00
_cell.angle_beta   90.00
_cell.angle_gamma   90.00
#
_symmetry.space_group_name_H-M   'P 1'
#
loop_
_entity.id
_entity.type
_entity.pdbx_description
1 polymer ?
#
loop_
_entity_poly.entity_id
_entity_poly.type
_entity_poly.pdbx_seq_one_letter_code
_entity_poly.pdbx_strand_id
1 'polypeptide(L)'
;MDMKDLANQSILPIKPYVPGKSVKQALSEIDLPEVYKMASNENPRGAATKAKAKYLELADQLHIYPEIYDRELLDAFATKLGCSRDNITLSNGGDGIIYNMGMAVLNPGDETIIPEITFAVYETITRIMHAVPVFSPMKDSAIDLDDIYSRITDRTKIIFICNPNNPTGQCLPPDKLIAFLKKVPEHIFVFLDEAYIDFTEPAFNINAVELIKGGMKNLFILRTFSKVYGLAGVRIGYGVGDPELISLISRVKPPFDLSIVAENIAAEALADDEFYNWTVNETAAEKAYYYAELDKLGLSYFRSQTNYILIDVKMDCKKAAQALMEQGIIVRPAASYGFPTCIRITVGQHRENELFFKALRKLLV
;
A
#
# COMPACT_ATOMS: atom_id res chain seq x y z
N MET A 1 -35.00 7.97 18.09
CA MET A 1 -34.52 7.56 16.74
C MET A 1 -33.03 7.30 16.84
N ASP A 2 -32.59 6.09 16.57
CA ASP A 2 -31.15 5.77 16.59
C ASP A 2 -30.53 6.34 15.29
N MET A 3 -29.36 6.99 15.41
CA MET A 3 -28.62 7.48 14.22
C MET A 3 -28.23 6.36 13.27
N LYS A 4 -28.09 5.13 13.76
CA LYS A 4 -27.85 3.96 12.92
C LYS A 4 -28.99 3.66 11.95
N ASP A 5 -30.25 4.00 12.31
CA ASP A 5 -31.40 3.80 11.44
C ASP A 5 -31.41 4.79 10.26
N LEU A 6 -30.72 5.93 10.42
CA LEU A 6 -30.57 6.96 9.37
C LEU A 6 -29.32 6.80 8.52
N ALA A 7 -28.37 5.98 8.99
CA ALA A 7 -27.11 5.77 8.29
C ALA A 7 -27.28 4.83 7.09
N ASN A 8 -26.35 4.92 6.15
CA ASN A 8 -26.20 3.92 5.11
C ASN A 8 -25.95 2.53 5.77
N GLN A 9 -26.88 1.61 5.60
CA GLN A 9 -26.83 0.30 6.28
C GLN A 9 -25.61 -0.54 5.87
N SER A 10 -25.07 -0.34 4.67
CA SER A 10 -23.91 -1.06 4.16
C SER A 10 -22.60 -0.74 4.91
N ILE A 11 -22.53 0.42 5.59
CA ILE A 11 -21.32 0.81 6.34
C ILE A 11 -21.30 0.28 7.78
N LEU A 12 -22.44 -0.14 8.33
CA LEU A 12 -22.53 -0.58 9.73
C LEU A 12 -21.60 -1.76 10.08
N PRO A 13 -21.33 -2.73 9.18
CA PRO A 13 -20.37 -3.80 9.44
C PRO A 13 -18.90 -3.35 9.37
N ILE A 14 -18.63 -2.17 8.78
CA ILE A 14 -17.26 -1.67 8.60
C ILE A 14 -16.69 -1.24 9.95
N LYS A 15 -15.58 -1.85 10.35
CA LYS A 15 -14.84 -1.41 11.53
C LYS A 15 -13.98 -0.20 11.16
N PRO A 16 -14.02 0.89 11.94
CA PRO A 16 -13.11 2.01 11.73
C PRO A 16 -11.66 1.53 11.72
N TYR A 17 -10.86 2.09 10.81
CA TYR A 17 -9.44 1.78 10.77
C TYR A 17 -8.76 2.21 12.07
N VAL A 18 -8.06 1.27 12.70
CA VAL A 18 -7.27 1.55 13.91
C VAL A 18 -5.82 1.76 13.48
N PRO A 19 -5.33 3.00 13.46
CA PRO A 19 -3.93 3.27 13.12
C PRO A 19 -2.98 2.70 14.17
N GLY A 20 -1.73 2.49 13.80
CA GLY A 20 -0.67 2.26 14.78
C GLY A 20 -0.47 3.50 15.66
N LYS A 21 0.09 3.33 16.87
CA LYS A 21 0.40 4.45 17.76
C LYS A 21 1.30 5.46 17.06
N SER A 22 1.02 6.75 17.26
CA SER A 22 1.87 7.84 16.79
C SER A 22 3.06 8.04 17.75
N VAL A 23 4.13 8.67 17.27
CA VAL A 23 5.26 9.06 18.13
C VAL A 23 4.79 9.94 19.29
N LYS A 24 3.89 10.91 19.03
CA LYS A 24 3.34 11.80 20.06
C LYS A 24 2.58 11.04 21.15
N GLN A 25 1.77 10.05 20.76
CA GLN A 25 1.07 9.19 21.72
C GLN A 25 2.05 8.35 22.54
N ALA A 26 3.04 7.73 21.91
CA ALA A 26 4.04 6.94 22.63
C ALA A 26 4.82 7.79 23.63
N LEU A 27 5.31 8.97 23.24
CA LEU A 27 6.03 9.89 24.13
C LEU A 27 5.16 10.42 25.29
N SER A 28 3.83 10.40 25.17
CA SER A 28 2.95 10.75 26.29
C SER A 28 2.74 9.61 27.30
N GLU A 29 3.05 8.37 26.90
CA GLU A 29 2.88 7.17 27.74
C GLU A 29 4.19 6.67 28.36
N ILE A 30 5.34 7.04 27.77
CA ILE A 30 6.67 6.58 28.20
C ILE A 30 7.63 7.76 28.37
N ASP A 31 8.44 7.69 29.41
CA ASP A 31 9.48 8.69 29.71
C ASP A 31 10.80 8.33 29.02
N LEU A 32 10.84 8.51 27.70
CA LEU A 32 12.03 8.30 26.89
C LEU A 32 12.32 9.51 26.02
N PRO A 33 13.61 9.86 25.81
CA PRO A 33 13.99 11.04 25.02
C PRO A 33 13.73 10.86 23.52
N GLU A 34 13.65 9.63 23.04
CA GLU A 34 13.55 9.31 21.60
C GLU A 34 12.73 8.03 21.38
N VAL A 35 11.88 8.04 20.35
CA VAL A 35 11.03 6.92 19.95
C VAL A 35 11.07 6.76 18.45
N TYR A 36 11.23 5.51 17.99
CA TYR A 36 11.31 5.15 16.58
C TYR A 36 10.01 4.49 16.12
N LYS A 37 9.32 5.13 15.18
CA LYS A 37 8.07 4.60 14.60
C LYS A 37 8.36 3.72 13.40
N MET A 38 8.34 2.42 13.61
CA MET A 38 8.57 1.39 12.60
C MET A 38 7.29 0.58 12.29
N ALA A 39 6.11 1.24 12.31
CA ALA A 39 4.80 0.58 12.29
C ALA A 39 3.98 0.79 11.02
N SER A 40 4.25 1.86 10.24
CA SER A 40 3.35 2.32 9.16
C SER A 40 3.95 2.23 7.76
N ASN A 41 5.06 1.53 7.60
CA ASN A 41 5.75 1.35 6.32
C ASN A 41 6.12 2.70 5.65
N GLU A 42 6.39 3.71 6.48
CA GLU A 42 6.90 5.01 6.05
C GLU A 42 8.37 4.87 5.61
N ASN A 43 8.87 5.80 4.82
CA ASN A 43 10.29 5.82 4.47
C ASN A 43 11.09 6.45 5.62
N PRO A 44 11.97 5.70 6.31
CA PRO A 44 12.73 6.23 7.45
C PRO A 44 13.80 7.24 7.01
N ARG A 45 14.09 7.33 5.72
CA ARG A 45 15.05 8.28 5.13
C ARG A 45 14.42 9.65 4.89
N GLY A 46 13.10 9.75 5.11
CA GLY A 46 12.32 10.97 4.86
C GLY A 46 12.05 11.19 3.37
N ALA A 47 11.70 12.42 3.00
CA ALA A 47 11.49 12.82 1.62
C ALA A 47 12.78 13.33 0.98
N ALA A 48 12.88 13.22 -0.35
CA ALA A 48 13.99 13.72 -1.15
C ALA A 48 14.22 15.23 -0.92
N THR A 49 15.49 15.65 -1.05
CA THR A 49 15.86 17.05 -0.83
C THR A 49 15.19 17.99 -1.83
N LYS A 50 15.06 17.57 -3.10
CA LYS A 50 14.34 18.34 -4.14
C LYS A 50 12.88 18.53 -3.77
N ALA A 51 12.19 17.48 -3.31
CA ALA A 51 10.80 17.55 -2.85
C ALA A 51 10.62 18.51 -1.67
N LYS A 52 11.56 18.55 -0.71
CA LYS A 52 11.55 19.48 0.42
C LYS A 52 11.76 20.93 -0.04
N ALA A 53 12.70 21.17 -0.95
CA ALA A 53 12.95 22.49 -1.52
C ALA A 53 11.69 23.03 -2.23
N LYS A 54 11.06 22.19 -3.06
CA LYS A 54 9.82 22.53 -3.76
C LYS A 54 8.68 22.88 -2.81
N TYR A 55 8.55 22.14 -1.71
CA TYR A 55 7.54 22.45 -0.68
C TYR A 55 7.71 23.88 -0.13
N LEU A 56 8.95 24.31 0.13
CA LEU A 56 9.23 25.67 0.64
C LEU A 56 8.91 26.75 -0.40
N GLU A 57 9.15 26.50 -1.68
CA GLU A 57 8.80 27.42 -2.78
C GLU A 57 7.28 27.61 -2.92
N LEU A 58 6.48 26.60 -2.54
CA LEU A 58 5.02 26.65 -2.66
C LEU A 58 4.33 27.33 -1.47
N ALA A 59 5.05 27.73 -0.42
CA ALA A 59 4.48 28.29 0.78
C ALA A 59 3.56 29.50 0.52
N ASP A 60 3.92 30.35 -0.43
CA ASP A 60 3.16 31.56 -0.81
C ASP A 60 2.00 31.26 -1.80
N GLN A 61 1.88 30.01 -2.27
CA GLN A 61 0.88 29.59 -3.26
C GLN A 61 -0.27 28.77 -2.66
N LEU A 62 -0.28 28.52 -1.35
CA LEU A 62 -1.25 27.65 -0.67
C LEU A 62 -2.71 28.14 -0.77
N HIS A 63 -2.94 29.39 -1.19
CA HIS A 63 -4.24 30.01 -1.40
C HIS A 63 -4.81 29.79 -2.81
N ILE A 64 -4.08 29.09 -3.69
CA ILE A 64 -4.43 28.87 -5.10
C ILE A 64 -4.88 27.40 -5.26
N TYR A 65 -5.96 27.17 -5.99
CA TYR A 65 -6.34 25.82 -6.40
C TYR A 65 -5.30 25.22 -7.35
N PRO A 66 -5.03 23.90 -7.27
CA PRO A 66 -4.20 23.19 -8.24
C PRO A 66 -4.86 23.17 -9.64
N GLU A 67 -4.12 22.77 -10.65
CA GLU A 67 -4.69 22.45 -11.95
C GLU A 67 -5.44 21.11 -11.88
N ILE A 68 -6.66 21.05 -12.46
CA ILE A 68 -7.50 19.83 -12.41
C ILE A 68 -6.82 18.66 -13.14
N TYR A 69 -6.03 18.97 -14.16
CA TYR A 69 -5.24 18.02 -14.95
C TYR A 69 -3.86 18.64 -15.18
N ASP A 70 -2.96 18.47 -14.24
CA ASP A 70 -1.57 18.86 -14.42
C ASP A 70 -0.96 18.04 -15.56
N ARG A 71 -0.93 18.65 -16.76
CA ARG A 71 -0.43 18.00 -17.97
C ARG A 71 1.05 17.70 -17.88
N GLU A 72 1.83 18.58 -17.27
CA GLU A 72 3.28 18.40 -17.13
C GLU A 72 3.60 17.21 -16.23
N LEU A 73 2.90 17.08 -15.11
CA LEU A 73 3.02 15.93 -14.22
C LEU A 73 2.58 14.64 -14.91
N LEU A 74 1.43 14.65 -15.60
CA LEU A 74 0.96 13.46 -16.34
C LEU A 74 1.91 13.07 -17.48
N ASP A 75 2.49 14.02 -18.19
CA ASP A 75 3.47 13.74 -19.24
C ASP A 75 4.79 13.19 -18.66
N ALA A 76 5.21 13.68 -17.50
CA ALA A 76 6.37 13.10 -16.78
C ALA A 76 6.12 11.64 -16.36
N PHE A 77 4.93 11.33 -15.82
CA PHE A 77 4.53 9.95 -15.54
C PHE A 77 4.47 9.09 -16.79
N ALA A 78 3.83 9.59 -17.86
CA ALA A 78 3.70 8.86 -19.12
C ALA A 78 5.07 8.49 -19.69
N THR A 79 6.01 9.44 -19.65
CA THR A 79 7.41 9.23 -20.05
C THR A 79 8.09 8.17 -19.20
N LYS A 80 8.00 8.26 -17.86
CA LYS A 80 8.66 7.31 -16.94
C LYS A 80 8.08 5.91 -17.05
N LEU A 81 6.78 5.79 -17.27
CA LEU A 81 6.07 4.51 -17.38
C LEU A 81 6.05 3.94 -18.82
N GLY A 82 6.40 4.74 -19.80
CA GLY A 82 6.39 4.36 -21.21
C GLY A 82 4.97 4.13 -21.77
N CYS A 83 3.96 4.89 -21.27
CA CYS A 83 2.55 4.82 -21.72
C CYS A 83 2.01 6.19 -22.11
N SER A 84 0.73 6.29 -22.50
CA SER A 84 0.07 7.57 -22.73
C SER A 84 -0.39 8.18 -21.38
N ARG A 85 -0.46 9.53 -21.31
CA ARG A 85 -1.10 10.19 -20.16
C ARG A 85 -2.56 9.80 -19.97
N ASP A 86 -3.26 9.42 -21.04
CA ASP A 86 -4.63 8.94 -20.98
C ASP A 86 -4.78 7.58 -20.28
N ASN A 87 -3.68 6.87 -20.06
CA ASN A 87 -3.63 5.66 -19.25
C ASN A 87 -3.53 5.95 -17.73
N ILE A 88 -3.36 7.21 -17.31
CA ILE A 88 -2.95 7.56 -15.95
C ILE A 88 -4.03 8.36 -15.24
N THR A 89 -4.31 8.01 -13.99
CA THR A 89 -5.10 8.83 -13.06
C THR A 89 -4.31 9.08 -11.78
N LEU A 90 -4.41 10.29 -11.24
CA LEU A 90 -3.79 10.67 -9.96
C LEU A 90 -4.87 10.83 -8.91
N SER A 91 -4.58 10.58 -7.63
CA SER A 91 -5.53 10.81 -6.54
C SER A 91 -4.84 10.96 -5.19
N ASN A 92 -5.61 11.31 -4.17
CA ASN A 92 -5.19 11.55 -2.79
C ASN A 92 -4.70 10.25 -2.12
N GLY A 93 -3.49 9.82 -2.49
CA GLY A 93 -2.87 8.57 -2.07
C GLY A 93 -3.47 7.33 -2.76
N GLY A 94 -2.95 6.16 -2.41
CA GLY A 94 -3.49 4.89 -2.90
C GLY A 94 -4.96 4.67 -2.54
N ASP A 95 -5.36 5.12 -1.35
CA ASP A 95 -6.75 5.00 -0.90
C ASP A 95 -7.70 5.72 -1.86
N GLY A 96 -7.38 6.96 -2.28
CA GLY A 96 -8.16 7.71 -3.26
C GLY A 96 -8.32 6.97 -4.58
N ILE A 97 -7.27 6.30 -5.05
CA ILE A 97 -7.33 5.46 -6.27
C ILE A 97 -8.28 4.27 -6.09
N ILE A 98 -8.25 3.59 -4.92
CA ILE A 98 -9.15 2.48 -4.61
C ILE A 98 -10.60 2.94 -4.57
N TYR A 99 -10.88 4.08 -3.90
CA TYR A 99 -12.21 4.64 -3.81
C TYR A 99 -12.74 5.04 -5.19
N ASN A 100 -11.94 5.76 -5.97
CA ASN A 100 -12.35 6.21 -7.31
C ASN A 100 -12.65 5.02 -8.24
N MET A 101 -11.82 3.96 -8.20
CA MET A 101 -12.08 2.75 -8.97
C MET A 101 -13.42 2.09 -8.55
N GLY A 102 -13.64 1.91 -7.24
CA GLY A 102 -14.87 1.33 -6.74
C GLY A 102 -16.11 2.15 -7.13
N MET A 103 -16.06 3.48 -6.97
CA MET A 103 -17.15 4.38 -7.36
C MET A 103 -17.42 4.37 -8.86
N ALA A 104 -16.40 4.17 -9.70
CA ALA A 104 -16.57 4.16 -11.15
C ALA A 104 -17.20 2.88 -11.70
N VAL A 105 -17.01 1.73 -11.03
CA VAL A 105 -17.35 0.44 -11.65
C VAL A 105 -18.29 -0.46 -10.84
N LEU A 106 -18.43 -0.25 -9.52
CA LEU A 106 -19.28 -1.09 -8.67
C LEU A 106 -20.72 -0.59 -8.62
N ASN A 107 -21.68 -1.50 -8.78
CA ASN A 107 -23.10 -1.29 -8.54
C ASN A 107 -23.55 -2.10 -7.31
N PRO A 108 -24.70 -1.75 -6.70
CA PRO A 108 -25.30 -2.56 -5.65
C PRO A 108 -25.53 -4.00 -6.10
N GLY A 109 -25.04 -4.96 -5.30
CA GLY A 109 -25.14 -6.39 -5.57
C GLY A 109 -24.03 -7.00 -6.42
N ASP A 110 -23.14 -6.18 -7.02
CA ASP A 110 -21.91 -6.69 -7.63
C ASP A 110 -21.04 -7.39 -6.58
N GLU A 111 -20.20 -8.30 -7.01
CA GLU A 111 -19.25 -9.01 -6.12
C GLU A 111 -17.83 -8.53 -6.37
N THR A 112 -17.06 -8.44 -5.26
CA THR A 112 -15.62 -8.27 -5.35
C THR A 112 -14.92 -9.46 -4.68
N ILE A 113 -13.90 -10.02 -5.33
CA ILE A 113 -13.12 -11.09 -4.73
C ILE A 113 -11.89 -10.48 -4.06
N ILE A 114 -11.69 -10.80 -2.78
CA ILE A 114 -10.67 -10.22 -1.92
C ILE A 114 -9.94 -11.35 -1.17
N PRO A 115 -8.61 -11.46 -1.21
CA PRO A 115 -7.89 -12.36 -0.32
C PRO A 115 -8.20 -12.04 1.16
N GLU A 116 -8.40 -13.04 2.00
CA GLU A 116 -8.77 -12.82 3.43
C GLU A 116 -7.73 -11.99 4.19
N ILE A 117 -6.46 -12.17 3.85
CA ILE A 117 -5.35 -11.47 4.51
C ILE A 117 -4.72 -10.52 3.51
N THR A 118 -5.24 -9.30 3.45
CA THR A 118 -4.76 -8.23 2.57
C THR A 118 -5.12 -6.85 3.11
N PHE A 119 -5.08 -5.81 2.29
CA PHE A 119 -5.35 -4.45 2.70
C PHE A 119 -6.87 -4.20 2.88
N ALA A 120 -7.26 -3.75 4.08
CA ALA A 120 -8.66 -3.68 4.50
C ALA A 120 -9.53 -2.69 3.70
N VAL A 121 -8.92 -1.74 2.97
CA VAL A 121 -9.67 -0.72 2.21
C VAL A 121 -10.46 -1.32 1.06
N TYR A 122 -10.06 -2.48 0.53
CA TYR A 122 -10.83 -3.17 -0.52
C TYR A 122 -12.21 -3.59 -0.05
N GLU A 123 -12.32 -4.20 1.15
CA GLU A 123 -13.61 -4.51 1.77
C GLU A 123 -14.41 -3.24 2.04
N THR A 124 -13.74 -2.18 2.50
CA THR A 124 -14.39 -0.91 2.84
C THR A 124 -15.11 -0.32 1.63
N ILE A 125 -14.43 -0.15 0.50
CA ILE A 125 -15.05 0.42 -0.71
C ILE A 125 -16.14 -0.49 -1.27
N THR A 126 -15.93 -1.81 -1.26
CA THR A 126 -16.94 -2.79 -1.68
C THR A 126 -18.25 -2.57 -0.93
N ARG A 127 -18.21 -2.49 0.39
CA ARG A 127 -19.40 -2.27 1.21
C ARG A 127 -20.01 -0.89 1.03
N ILE A 128 -19.22 0.16 0.92
CA ILE A 128 -19.69 1.53 0.67
C ILE A 128 -20.53 1.58 -0.62
N MET A 129 -20.13 0.83 -1.64
CA MET A 129 -20.84 0.73 -2.92
C MET A 129 -22.02 -0.25 -2.91
N HIS A 130 -22.40 -0.78 -1.74
CA HIS A 130 -23.43 -1.83 -1.60
C HIS A 130 -23.13 -3.10 -2.39
N ALA A 131 -21.87 -3.32 -2.74
CA ALA A 131 -21.39 -4.56 -3.35
C ALA A 131 -21.06 -5.60 -2.25
N VAL A 132 -20.86 -6.84 -2.64
CA VAL A 132 -20.66 -7.99 -1.74
C VAL A 132 -19.21 -8.43 -1.78
N PRO A 133 -18.45 -8.35 -0.67
CA PRO A 133 -17.11 -8.90 -0.61
C PRO A 133 -17.16 -10.44 -0.53
N VAL A 134 -16.47 -11.10 -1.44
CA VAL A 134 -16.26 -12.56 -1.48
C VAL A 134 -14.81 -12.82 -1.09
N PHE A 135 -14.61 -13.40 0.10
CA PHE A 135 -13.25 -13.64 0.61
C PHE A 135 -12.68 -14.95 0.08
N SER A 136 -11.44 -14.90 -0.41
CA SER A 136 -10.64 -16.08 -0.80
C SER A 136 -9.64 -16.41 0.30
N PRO A 137 -9.66 -17.63 0.86
CA PRO A 137 -8.72 -18.03 1.89
C PRO A 137 -7.28 -18.01 1.37
N MET A 138 -6.34 -17.78 2.29
CA MET A 138 -4.92 -17.86 1.96
C MET A 138 -4.46 -19.32 1.96
N LYS A 139 -3.57 -19.66 1.04
CA LYS A 139 -2.89 -20.95 1.01
C LYS A 139 -1.45 -20.78 1.49
N ASP A 140 -1.08 -21.41 2.58
CA ASP A 140 0.26 -21.27 3.21
C ASP A 140 0.64 -19.79 3.43
N SER A 141 -0.34 -18.99 3.84
CA SER A 141 -0.23 -17.53 4.04
C SER A 141 0.05 -16.71 2.75
N ALA A 142 -0.04 -17.32 1.58
CA ALA A 142 0.05 -16.67 0.27
C ALA A 142 -1.33 -16.56 -0.40
N ILE A 143 -1.48 -15.62 -1.32
CA ILE A 143 -2.69 -15.47 -2.13
C ILE A 143 -2.85 -16.71 -3.02
N ASP A 144 -4.04 -17.35 -2.98
CA ASP A 144 -4.38 -18.51 -3.81
C ASP A 144 -5.16 -18.06 -5.05
N LEU A 145 -4.45 -17.97 -6.19
CA LEU A 145 -5.04 -17.55 -7.46
C LEU A 145 -6.05 -18.58 -8.01
N ASP A 146 -5.89 -19.85 -7.68
CA ASP A 146 -6.81 -20.91 -8.12
C ASP A 146 -8.12 -20.81 -7.32
N ASP A 147 -8.07 -20.58 -6.00
CA ASP A 147 -9.26 -20.34 -5.20
C ASP A 147 -9.98 -19.06 -5.64
N ILE A 148 -9.25 -17.95 -5.85
CA ILE A 148 -9.81 -16.71 -6.39
C ILE A 148 -10.57 -16.97 -7.69
N TYR A 149 -9.95 -17.70 -8.63
CA TYR A 149 -10.60 -18.02 -9.90
C TYR A 149 -11.85 -18.87 -9.74
N SER A 150 -11.85 -19.82 -8.81
CA SER A 150 -13.00 -20.70 -8.54
C SER A 150 -14.22 -19.98 -7.97
N ARG A 151 -14.00 -18.78 -7.38
CA ARG A 151 -15.06 -17.94 -6.77
C ARG A 151 -15.69 -16.96 -7.75
N ILE A 152 -15.24 -16.92 -9.00
CA ILE A 152 -15.82 -16.06 -10.05
C ILE A 152 -17.27 -16.47 -10.32
N THR A 153 -18.18 -15.51 -10.29
CA THR A 153 -19.59 -15.66 -10.66
C THR A 153 -19.98 -14.60 -11.70
N ASP A 154 -21.19 -14.66 -12.20
CA ASP A 154 -21.74 -13.66 -13.14
C ASP A 154 -21.86 -12.25 -12.50
N ARG A 155 -21.79 -12.15 -11.17
CA ARG A 155 -21.82 -10.88 -10.44
C ARG A 155 -20.44 -10.34 -10.10
N THR A 156 -19.38 -11.11 -10.33
CA THR A 156 -18.00 -10.68 -10.05
C THR A 156 -17.63 -9.49 -10.92
N LYS A 157 -17.25 -8.36 -10.28
CA LYS A 157 -16.90 -7.12 -10.97
C LYS A 157 -15.44 -6.73 -10.82
N ILE A 158 -14.88 -6.91 -9.60
CA ILE A 158 -13.47 -6.61 -9.32
C ILE A 158 -12.83 -7.80 -8.58
N ILE A 159 -11.61 -8.13 -8.96
CA ILE A 159 -10.70 -8.98 -8.19
C ILE A 159 -9.57 -8.10 -7.68
N PHE A 160 -9.42 -7.98 -6.35
CA PHE A 160 -8.32 -7.25 -5.74
C PHE A 160 -7.13 -8.16 -5.49
N ILE A 161 -5.95 -7.77 -5.98
CA ILE A 161 -4.68 -8.46 -5.76
C ILE A 161 -3.64 -7.45 -5.29
N CYS A 162 -3.19 -7.57 -4.04
CA CYS A 162 -2.08 -6.77 -3.51
C CYS A 162 -0.77 -7.55 -3.74
N ASN A 163 0.10 -7.03 -4.60
CA ASN A 163 1.33 -7.70 -4.97
C ASN A 163 2.51 -6.72 -5.13
N PRO A 164 3.41 -6.66 -4.15
CA PRO A 164 3.55 -7.48 -2.94
C PRO A 164 2.42 -7.31 -1.92
N ASN A 165 2.02 -8.40 -1.24
CA ASN A 165 0.88 -8.38 -0.34
C ASN A 165 1.19 -7.74 1.01
N ASN A 166 0.28 -6.94 1.51
CA ASN A 166 0.29 -6.40 2.87
C ASN A 166 -0.73 -7.17 3.74
N PRO A 167 -0.34 -7.86 4.84
CA PRO A 167 0.88 -7.63 5.64
C PRO A 167 2.04 -8.62 5.43
N THR A 168 1.92 -9.64 4.59
CA THR A 168 2.90 -10.72 4.50
C THR A 168 4.20 -10.34 3.80
N GLY A 169 4.16 -9.32 2.93
CA GLY A 169 5.30 -8.90 2.12
C GLY A 169 5.64 -9.84 0.96
N GLN A 170 4.86 -10.89 0.76
CA GLN A 170 5.11 -11.89 -0.28
C GLN A 170 4.65 -11.40 -1.66
N CYS A 171 5.37 -11.80 -2.70
CA CYS A 171 4.97 -11.67 -4.08
C CYS A 171 4.46 -13.00 -4.65
N LEU A 172 3.52 -12.90 -5.56
CA LEU A 172 3.11 -14.01 -6.41
C LEU A 172 4.22 -14.34 -7.43
N PRO A 173 4.44 -15.61 -7.76
CA PRO A 173 5.32 -15.98 -8.87
C PRO A 173 4.85 -15.32 -10.18
N PRO A 174 5.75 -14.64 -10.94
CA PRO A 174 5.38 -13.87 -12.13
C PRO A 174 4.64 -14.66 -13.19
N ASP A 175 5.07 -15.88 -13.46
CA ASP A 175 4.44 -16.78 -14.43
C ASP A 175 2.99 -17.12 -14.03
N LYS A 176 2.75 -17.40 -12.77
CA LYS A 176 1.42 -17.68 -12.23
C LYS A 176 0.51 -16.45 -12.27
N LEU A 177 1.05 -15.28 -11.89
CA LEU A 177 0.28 -14.05 -11.94
C LEU A 177 -0.10 -13.68 -13.38
N ILE A 178 0.84 -13.73 -14.33
CA ILE A 178 0.57 -13.45 -15.75
C ILE A 178 -0.45 -14.45 -16.33
N ALA A 179 -0.31 -15.74 -16.00
CA ALA A 179 -1.26 -16.75 -16.46
C ALA A 179 -2.68 -16.49 -15.89
N PHE A 180 -2.78 -16.11 -14.62
CA PHE A 180 -4.03 -15.75 -13.99
C PHE A 180 -4.66 -14.51 -14.66
N LEU A 181 -3.90 -13.42 -14.85
CA LEU A 181 -4.37 -12.20 -15.49
C LEU A 181 -4.96 -12.46 -16.87
N LYS A 182 -4.31 -13.33 -17.67
CA LYS A 182 -4.79 -13.72 -19.00
C LYS A 182 -6.03 -14.62 -18.98
N LYS A 183 -6.28 -15.33 -17.88
CA LYS A 183 -7.40 -16.26 -17.72
C LYS A 183 -8.67 -15.58 -17.23
N VAL A 184 -8.56 -14.44 -16.50
CA VAL A 184 -9.71 -13.70 -16.00
C VAL A 184 -10.56 -13.16 -17.15
N PRO A 185 -11.91 -13.37 -17.16
CA PRO A 185 -12.78 -12.84 -18.18
C PRO A 185 -12.68 -11.32 -18.33
N GLU A 186 -12.72 -10.81 -19.57
CA GLU A 186 -12.51 -9.38 -19.88
C GLU A 186 -13.52 -8.41 -19.21
N HIS A 187 -14.71 -8.91 -18.83
CA HIS A 187 -15.72 -8.10 -18.13
C HIS A 187 -15.48 -7.94 -16.62
N ILE A 188 -14.44 -8.62 -16.08
CA ILE A 188 -14.04 -8.56 -14.67
C ILE A 188 -12.73 -7.77 -14.58
N PHE A 189 -12.72 -6.70 -13.81
CA PHE A 189 -11.52 -5.92 -13.57
C PHE A 189 -10.58 -6.63 -12.58
N VAL A 190 -9.30 -6.68 -12.89
CA VAL A 190 -8.26 -7.03 -11.92
C VAL A 190 -7.60 -5.75 -11.43
N PHE A 191 -7.81 -5.43 -10.16
CA PHE A 191 -7.16 -4.33 -9.48
C PHE A 191 -5.86 -4.85 -8.86
N LEU A 192 -4.73 -4.56 -9.51
CA LEU A 192 -3.40 -4.95 -9.06
C LEU A 192 -2.78 -3.81 -8.23
N ASP A 193 -2.73 -3.99 -6.92
CA ASP A 193 -2.11 -3.03 -6.01
C ASP A 193 -0.61 -3.28 -5.92
N GLU A 194 0.14 -2.41 -6.55
CA GLU A 194 1.60 -2.39 -6.61
C GLU A 194 2.22 -1.33 -5.69
N ALA A 195 1.58 -1.00 -4.55
CA ALA A 195 2.07 0.04 -3.62
C ALA A 195 3.50 -0.21 -3.09
N TYR A 196 4.01 -1.42 -3.21
CA TYR A 196 5.34 -1.82 -2.76
C TYR A 196 6.24 -2.35 -3.87
N ILE A 197 5.83 -2.26 -5.14
CA ILE A 197 6.53 -2.85 -6.29
C ILE A 197 8.00 -2.40 -6.40
N ASP A 198 8.28 -1.17 -5.99
CA ASP A 198 9.62 -0.56 -6.06
C ASP A 198 10.68 -1.30 -5.21
N PHE A 199 10.25 -2.07 -4.20
CA PHE A 199 11.14 -2.81 -3.30
C PHE A 199 11.33 -4.27 -3.68
N THR A 200 10.70 -4.71 -4.78
CA THR A 200 10.78 -6.10 -5.23
C THR A 200 12.10 -6.41 -5.92
N GLU A 201 12.59 -7.61 -5.73
CA GLU A 201 13.66 -8.13 -6.57
C GLU A 201 13.21 -8.18 -8.03
N PRO A 202 14.09 -7.87 -9.01
CA PRO A 202 13.72 -7.82 -10.43
C PRO A 202 13.00 -9.07 -10.95
N ALA A 203 13.33 -10.23 -10.38
CA ALA A 203 12.71 -11.51 -10.74
C ALA A 203 11.20 -11.58 -10.45
N PHE A 204 10.65 -10.71 -9.59
CA PHE A 204 9.21 -10.68 -9.26
C PHE A 204 8.43 -9.61 -10.02
N ASN A 205 9.09 -8.75 -10.80
CA ASN A 205 8.43 -7.68 -11.54
C ASN A 205 7.89 -8.21 -12.87
N ILE A 206 6.56 -8.14 -13.06
CA ILE A 206 5.89 -8.58 -14.30
C ILE A 206 5.77 -7.48 -15.36
N ASN A 207 6.24 -6.26 -15.05
CA ASN A 207 6.01 -5.09 -15.90
C ASN A 207 4.54 -4.93 -16.33
N ALA A 208 3.63 -4.82 -15.36
CA ALA A 208 2.18 -4.83 -15.59
C ALA A 208 1.70 -3.71 -16.52
N VAL A 209 2.43 -2.58 -16.63
CA VAL A 209 2.13 -1.50 -17.58
C VAL A 209 2.22 -1.99 -19.02
N GLU A 210 3.19 -2.85 -19.35
CA GLU A 210 3.30 -3.44 -20.69
C GLU A 210 2.12 -4.38 -21.03
N LEU A 211 1.49 -5.01 -20.04
CA LEU A 211 0.29 -5.82 -20.27
C LEU A 211 -0.90 -4.93 -20.68
N ILE A 212 -1.06 -3.76 -20.04
CA ILE A 212 -2.08 -2.77 -20.43
C ILE A 212 -1.82 -2.25 -21.85
N LYS A 213 -0.59 -1.88 -22.17
CA LYS A 213 -0.18 -1.44 -23.51
C LYS A 213 -0.41 -2.54 -24.56
N GLY A 214 -0.25 -3.80 -24.16
CA GLY A 214 -0.53 -4.98 -24.98
C GLY A 214 -2.02 -5.29 -25.18
N GLY A 215 -2.93 -4.45 -24.65
CA GLY A 215 -4.38 -4.55 -24.85
C GLY A 215 -5.15 -5.24 -23.73
N MET A 216 -4.55 -5.46 -22.56
CA MET A 216 -5.27 -6.00 -21.39
C MET A 216 -6.11 -4.89 -20.74
N LYS A 217 -7.32 -4.66 -21.26
CA LYS A 217 -8.20 -3.55 -20.89
C LYS A 217 -8.79 -3.66 -19.48
N ASN A 218 -8.92 -4.86 -18.96
CA ASN A 218 -9.48 -5.14 -17.63
C ASN A 218 -8.44 -5.15 -16.50
N LEU A 219 -7.17 -4.87 -16.79
CA LEU A 219 -6.13 -4.68 -15.77
C LEU A 219 -6.05 -3.21 -15.36
N PHE A 220 -6.11 -2.97 -14.04
CA PHE A 220 -5.87 -1.66 -13.44
C PHE A 220 -4.81 -1.77 -12.37
N ILE A 221 -3.79 -0.92 -12.43
CA ILE A 221 -2.65 -0.92 -11.51
C ILE A 221 -2.76 0.27 -10.57
N LEU A 222 -2.47 0.06 -9.28
CA LEU A 222 -2.27 1.12 -8.31
C LEU A 222 -0.81 1.21 -7.91
N ARG A 223 -0.26 2.42 -7.83
CA ARG A 223 1.04 2.74 -7.21
C ARG A 223 0.95 4.00 -6.36
N THR A 224 1.94 4.24 -5.49
CA THR A 224 1.89 5.34 -4.52
C THR A 224 3.25 6.00 -4.30
N PHE A 225 3.25 7.29 -3.98
CA PHE A 225 4.44 8.03 -3.53
C PHE A 225 4.70 7.90 -2.03
N SER A 226 3.79 7.24 -1.30
CA SER A 226 3.89 7.12 0.16
C SER A 226 5.08 6.29 0.65
N LYS A 227 5.66 5.43 -0.21
CA LYS A 227 6.66 4.42 0.19
C LYS A 227 8.06 4.82 -0.27
N VAL A 228 8.47 4.43 -1.48
CA VAL A 228 9.84 4.66 -1.99
C VAL A 228 10.20 6.14 -2.03
N TYR A 229 9.27 7.01 -2.41
CA TYR A 229 9.51 8.45 -2.51
C TYR A 229 9.46 9.21 -1.18
N GLY A 230 9.04 8.55 -0.08
CA GLY A 230 8.97 9.18 1.25
C GLY A 230 7.90 10.27 1.41
N LEU A 231 6.83 10.24 0.60
CA LEU A 231 5.79 11.27 0.56
C LEU A 231 4.47 10.82 1.19
N ALA A 232 4.51 9.98 2.22
CA ALA A 232 3.30 9.47 2.88
C ALA A 232 2.37 10.57 3.39
N GLY A 233 2.93 11.68 3.91
CA GLY A 233 2.19 12.83 4.42
C GLY A 233 1.62 13.75 3.33
N VAL A 234 2.14 13.68 2.11
CA VAL A 234 1.71 14.52 0.97
C VAL A 234 0.41 14.00 0.36
N ARG A 235 0.13 12.70 0.52
CA ARG A 235 -1.09 12.04 0.04
C ARG A 235 -1.19 12.07 -1.49
N ILE A 236 -0.28 11.40 -2.19
CA ILE A 236 -0.38 11.21 -3.64
C ILE A 236 -0.16 9.75 -4.03
N GLY A 237 -1.00 9.27 -4.95
CA GLY A 237 -0.92 7.97 -5.60
C GLY A 237 -1.41 8.08 -7.04
N TYR A 238 -1.16 7.05 -7.81
CA TYR A 238 -1.60 6.98 -9.19
C TYR A 238 -2.10 5.61 -9.58
N GLY A 239 -3.03 5.60 -10.54
CA GLY A 239 -3.52 4.41 -11.20
C GLY A 239 -3.12 4.40 -12.66
N VAL A 240 -2.89 3.20 -13.21
CA VAL A 240 -2.65 2.98 -14.64
C VAL A 240 -3.65 1.97 -15.17
N GLY A 241 -4.34 2.30 -16.27
CA GLY A 241 -5.37 1.45 -16.84
C GLY A 241 -5.64 1.75 -18.31
N ASP A 242 -6.63 1.08 -18.87
CA ASP A 242 -7.14 1.41 -20.21
C ASP A 242 -7.70 2.84 -20.24
N PRO A 243 -7.47 3.64 -21.30
CA PRO A 243 -7.95 5.02 -21.38
C PRO A 243 -9.45 5.19 -21.19
N GLU A 244 -10.28 4.23 -21.64
CA GLU A 244 -11.72 4.27 -21.44
C GLU A 244 -12.07 4.13 -19.94
N LEU A 245 -11.39 3.24 -19.22
CA LEU A 245 -11.56 3.10 -17.77
C LEU A 245 -11.09 4.36 -17.03
N ILE A 246 -9.95 4.94 -17.41
CA ILE A 246 -9.45 6.18 -16.81
C ILE A 246 -10.46 7.33 -17.01
N SER A 247 -11.04 7.42 -18.21
CA SER A 247 -12.13 8.40 -18.48
C SER A 247 -13.36 8.20 -17.59
N LEU A 248 -13.73 6.97 -17.26
CA LEU A 248 -14.82 6.67 -16.32
C LEU A 248 -14.44 7.07 -14.89
N ILE A 249 -13.25 6.73 -14.44
CA ILE A 249 -12.73 7.10 -13.13
C ILE A 249 -12.70 8.62 -12.95
N SER A 250 -12.34 9.38 -14.00
CA SER A 250 -12.28 10.84 -13.92
C SER A 250 -13.67 11.50 -13.67
N ARG A 251 -14.77 10.80 -13.93
CA ARG A 251 -16.14 11.31 -13.68
C ARG A 251 -16.53 11.30 -12.21
N VAL A 252 -15.91 10.45 -11.40
CA VAL A 252 -16.20 10.29 -9.96
C VAL A 252 -15.17 10.95 -9.07
N LYS A 253 -14.02 11.35 -9.63
CA LYS A 253 -13.01 12.10 -8.90
C LYS A 253 -13.56 13.44 -8.39
N PRO A 254 -13.32 13.80 -7.11
CA PRO A 254 -13.59 15.15 -6.65
C PRO A 254 -12.82 16.19 -7.49
N PRO A 255 -13.43 17.33 -7.79
CA PRO A 255 -12.66 18.46 -8.34
C PRO A 255 -11.51 18.82 -7.39
N PHE A 256 -10.32 19.10 -7.93
CA PHE A 256 -9.14 19.44 -7.14
C PHE A 256 -8.78 18.38 -6.10
N ASP A 257 -8.83 17.10 -6.50
CA ASP A 257 -8.55 15.93 -5.63
C ASP A 257 -7.13 15.95 -5.04
N LEU A 258 -6.15 16.45 -5.79
CA LEU A 258 -4.81 16.70 -5.31
C LEU A 258 -4.64 18.15 -4.86
N SER A 259 -3.75 18.38 -3.90
CA SER A 259 -3.31 19.72 -3.55
C SER A 259 -2.20 20.20 -4.49
N ILE A 260 -2.04 21.52 -4.66
CA ILE A 260 -0.91 22.12 -5.39
C ILE A 260 0.44 21.60 -4.87
N VAL A 261 0.53 21.35 -3.57
CA VAL A 261 1.72 20.78 -2.93
C VAL A 261 1.97 19.36 -3.42
N ALA A 262 0.93 18.51 -3.48
CA ALA A 262 1.05 17.13 -3.89
C ALA A 262 1.52 16.99 -5.34
N GLU A 263 0.95 17.76 -6.27
CA GLU A 263 1.29 17.73 -7.68
C GLU A 263 2.76 18.12 -7.92
N ASN A 264 3.14 19.30 -7.42
CA ASN A 264 4.48 19.84 -7.65
C ASN A 264 5.58 19.00 -6.97
N ILE A 265 5.36 18.54 -5.73
CA ILE A 265 6.35 17.73 -5.02
C ILE A 265 6.49 16.35 -5.67
N ALA A 266 5.41 15.79 -6.21
CA ALA A 266 5.46 14.51 -6.90
C ALA A 266 6.29 14.58 -8.18
N ALA A 267 6.20 15.67 -8.94
CA ALA A 267 7.02 15.88 -10.12
C ALA A 267 8.53 15.86 -9.79
N GLU A 268 8.93 16.59 -8.74
CA GLU A 268 10.31 16.60 -8.26
C GLU A 268 10.78 15.22 -7.74
N ALA A 269 9.91 14.51 -7.01
CA ALA A 269 10.23 13.19 -6.50
C ALA A 269 10.34 12.15 -7.64
N LEU A 270 9.49 12.26 -8.67
CA LEU A 270 9.50 11.38 -9.84
C LEU A 270 10.81 11.50 -10.64
N ALA A 271 11.39 12.69 -10.66
CA ALA A 271 12.66 13.01 -11.34
C ALA A 271 13.91 12.76 -10.47
N ASP A 272 13.75 12.35 -9.20
CA ASP A 272 14.85 12.12 -8.27
C ASP A 272 15.27 10.64 -8.26
N ASP A 273 15.88 10.19 -9.36
CA ASP A 273 16.36 8.81 -9.48
C ASP A 273 17.47 8.47 -8.46
N GLU A 274 18.25 9.46 -8.01
CA GLU A 274 19.29 9.25 -6.99
C GLU A 274 18.65 8.84 -5.65
N PHE A 275 17.67 9.60 -5.17
CA PHE A 275 16.95 9.27 -3.94
C PHE A 275 16.18 7.94 -4.05
N TYR A 276 15.53 7.72 -5.20
CA TYR A 276 14.81 6.47 -5.47
C TYR A 276 15.74 5.26 -5.36
N ASN A 277 16.84 5.25 -6.11
CA ASN A 277 17.80 4.15 -6.15
C ASN A 277 18.48 3.94 -4.80
N TRP A 278 18.84 5.03 -4.12
CA TRP A 278 19.37 4.95 -2.77
C TRP A 278 18.39 4.29 -1.80
N THR A 279 17.11 4.70 -1.82
CA THR A 279 16.08 4.12 -0.95
C THR A 279 15.89 2.62 -1.20
N VAL A 280 15.83 2.20 -2.47
CA VAL A 280 15.65 0.79 -2.83
C VAL A 280 16.85 -0.05 -2.37
N ASN A 281 18.06 0.41 -2.67
CA ASN A 281 19.30 -0.32 -2.35
C ASN A 281 19.52 -0.46 -0.83
N GLU A 282 19.33 0.64 -0.08
CA GLU A 282 19.44 0.61 1.37
C GLU A 282 18.39 -0.30 2.01
N THR A 283 17.14 -0.25 1.51
CA THR A 283 16.09 -1.15 2.01
C THR A 283 16.43 -2.61 1.75
N ALA A 284 17.02 -2.93 0.61
CA ALA A 284 17.44 -4.30 0.28
C ALA A 284 18.58 -4.76 1.20
N ALA A 285 19.59 -3.91 1.44
CA ALA A 285 20.69 -4.19 2.35
C ALA A 285 20.22 -4.41 3.79
N GLU A 286 19.34 -3.55 4.27
CA GLU A 286 18.78 -3.66 5.62
C GLU A 286 17.84 -4.88 5.78
N LYS A 287 17.09 -5.27 4.73
CA LYS A 287 16.36 -6.55 4.75
C LYS A 287 17.29 -7.75 4.93
N ALA A 288 18.45 -7.76 4.27
CA ALA A 288 19.45 -8.82 4.43
C ALA A 288 20.00 -8.85 5.87
N TYR A 289 20.26 -7.68 6.47
CA TYR A 289 20.63 -7.57 7.87
C TYR A 289 19.54 -8.16 8.80
N TYR A 290 18.26 -7.83 8.57
CA TYR A 290 17.13 -8.40 9.33
C TYR A 290 17.11 -9.92 9.26
N TYR A 291 17.25 -10.49 8.07
CA TYR A 291 17.21 -11.95 7.90
C TYR A 291 18.36 -12.63 8.68
N ALA A 292 19.56 -12.09 8.59
CA ALA A 292 20.71 -12.62 9.34
C ALA A 292 20.51 -12.56 10.87
N GLU A 293 19.93 -11.48 11.39
CA GLU A 293 19.67 -11.33 12.83
C GLU A 293 18.50 -12.22 13.30
N LEU A 294 17.45 -12.36 12.50
CA LEU A 294 16.30 -13.22 12.81
C LEU A 294 16.71 -14.71 12.81
N ASP A 295 17.54 -15.13 11.85
CA ASP A 295 18.10 -16.48 11.78
C ASP A 295 18.93 -16.80 13.03
N LYS A 296 19.78 -15.87 13.52
CA LYS A 296 20.54 -16.03 14.78
C LYS A 296 19.62 -16.18 16.00
N LEU A 297 18.44 -15.55 15.97
CA LEU A 297 17.45 -15.63 17.06
C LEU A 297 16.53 -16.84 16.93
N GLY A 298 16.58 -17.60 15.83
CA GLY A 298 15.70 -18.73 15.57
C GLY A 298 14.22 -18.35 15.46
N LEU A 299 13.95 -17.12 14.97
CA LEU A 299 12.59 -16.61 14.75
C LEU A 299 12.16 -16.87 13.33
N SER A 300 10.89 -17.24 13.15
CA SER A 300 10.27 -17.37 11.85
C SER A 300 9.81 -16.01 11.32
N TYR A 301 9.93 -15.80 10.02
CA TYR A 301 9.52 -14.58 9.34
C TYR A 301 9.13 -14.86 7.89
N PHE A 302 8.40 -13.92 7.29
CA PHE A 302 8.09 -13.97 5.86
C PHE A 302 9.19 -13.25 5.07
N ARG A 303 9.77 -13.93 4.06
CA ARG A 303 10.66 -13.24 3.11
C ARG A 303 9.87 -12.17 2.36
N SER A 304 10.29 -10.93 2.51
CA SER A 304 9.51 -9.77 2.09
C SER A 304 10.05 -9.13 0.81
N GLN A 305 9.15 -8.82 -0.08
CA GLN A 305 9.37 -8.01 -1.29
C GLN A 305 8.93 -6.55 -1.08
N THR A 306 8.84 -6.10 0.18
CA THR A 306 8.39 -4.74 0.56
C THR A 306 9.45 -4.03 1.41
N ASN A 307 9.10 -2.88 2.00
CA ASN A 307 9.91 -2.16 2.97
C ASN A 307 9.57 -2.50 4.44
N TYR A 308 8.99 -3.66 4.69
CA TYR A 308 8.68 -4.17 6.03
C TYR A 308 8.84 -5.69 6.07
N ILE A 309 8.87 -6.25 7.27
CA ILE A 309 8.96 -7.70 7.50
C ILE A 309 7.88 -8.10 8.52
N LEU A 310 7.19 -9.21 8.28
CA LEU A 310 6.28 -9.84 9.22
C LEU A 310 7.05 -10.95 9.96
N ILE A 311 7.17 -10.82 11.29
CA ILE A 311 8.02 -11.66 12.17
C ILE A 311 7.13 -12.34 13.21
N ASP A 312 7.25 -13.66 13.36
CA ASP A 312 6.65 -14.39 14.47
C ASP A 312 7.55 -14.30 15.71
N VAL A 313 7.09 -13.55 16.70
CA VAL A 313 7.81 -13.34 17.97
C VAL A 313 7.47 -14.39 19.02
N LYS A 314 6.69 -15.45 18.66
CA LYS A 314 6.31 -16.61 19.49
C LYS A 314 5.57 -16.25 20.79
N MET A 315 4.99 -15.05 20.84
CA MET A 315 4.17 -14.57 21.97
C MET A 315 3.03 -13.71 21.44
N ASP A 316 2.09 -13.34 22.30
CA ASP A 316 1.01 -12.41 21.94
C ASP A 316 1.59 -11.11 21.36
N CYS A 317 1.23 -10.82 20.12
CA CYS A 317 1.82 -9.70 19.37
C CYS A 317 1.48 -8.32 19.94
N LYS A 318 0.36 -8.20 20.69
CA LYS A 318 0.00 -6.91 21.35
C LYS A 318 0.88 -6.70 22.58
N LYS A 319 1.15 -7.76 23.34
CA LYS A 319 2.08 -7.71 24.47
C LYS A 319 3.50 -7.42 23.98
N ALA A 320 3.93 -8.09 22.90
CA ALA A 320 5.24 -7.84 22.28
C ALA A 320 5.36 -6.39 21.81
N ALA A 321 4.34 -5.85 21.10
CA ALA A 321 4.34 -4.47 20.64
C ALA A 321 4.38 -3.46 21.81
N GLN A 322 3.67 -3.74 22.91
CA GLN A 322 3.71 -2.90 24.12
C GLN A 322 5.11 -2.90 24.76
N ALA A 323 5.72 -4.06 24.94
CA ALA A 323 7.04 -4.19 25.55
C ALA A 323 8.16 -3.56 24.66
N LEU A 324 8.03 -3.64 23.34
CA LEU A 324 8.93 -2.95 22.41
C LEU A 324 8.74 -1.42 22.47
N MET A 325 7.48 -0.96 22.58
CA MET A 325 7.19 0.47 22.73
C MET A 325 7.78 1.03 24.01
N GLU A 326 7.73 0.31 25.13
CA GLU A 326 8.38 0.69 26.39
C GLU A 326 9.91 0.83 26.27
N GLN A 327 10.49 0.26 25.22
CA GLN A 327 11.90 0.41 24.84
C GLN A 327 12.13 1.41 23.68
N GLY A 328 11.10 2.20 23.34
CA GLY A 328 11.18 3.23 22.32
C GLY A 328 10.94 2.75 20.88
N ILE A 329 10.49 1.51 20.66
CA ILE A 329 10.27 0.97 19.32
C ILE A 329 8.78 0.71 19.08
N ILE A 330 8.16 1.45 18.16
CA ILE A 330 6.74 1.28 17.80
C ILE A 330 6.65 0.35 16.60
N VAL A 331 6.02 -0.83 16.77
CA VAL A 331 5.76 -1.82 15.72
C VAL A 331 4.25 -2.02 15.51
N ARG A 332 3.86 -2.69 14.44
CA ARG A 332 2.46 -3.03 14.16
C ARG A 332 2.15 -4.47 14.61
N PRO A 333 1.31 -4.67 15.64
CA PRO A 333 0.82 -6.02 15.96
C PRO A 333 -0.09 -6.52 14.84
N ALA A 334 0.08 -7.79 14.44
CA ALA A 334 -0.59 -8.36 13.28
C ALA A 334 -1.82 -9.23 13.60
N ALA A 335 -2.30 -9.21 14.85
CA ALA A 335 -3.48 -10.00 15.25
C ALA A 335 -4.74 -9.68 14.43
N SER A 336 -4.93 -8.43 13.99
CA SER A 336 -6.06 -8.02 13.14
C SER A 336 -6.02 -8.61 11.73
N TYR A 337 -4.88 -9.14 11.32
CA TYR A 337 -4.67 -9.83 10.04
C TYR A 337 -4.67 -11.37 10.19
N GLY A 338 -5.06 -11.91 11.36
CA GLY A 338 -5.04 -13.35 11.59
C GLY A 338 -3.71 -13.91 12.08
N PHE A 339 -2.71 -13.07 12.40
CA PHE A 339 -1.40 -13.46 12.91
C PHE A 339 -1.23 -13.04 14.39
N PRO A 340 -1.77 -13.79 15.36
CA PRO A 340 -1.82 -13.36 16.78
C PRO A 340 -0.44 -13.30 17.44
N THR A 341 0.58 -13.96 16.90
CA THR A 341 1.95 -13.99 17.42
C THR A 341 2.93 -13.16 16.58
N CYS A 342 2.46 -12.51 15.50
CA CYS A 342 3.34 -11.78 14.61
C CYS A 342 3.27 -10.27 14.83
N ILE A 343 4.41 -9.63 14.65
CA ILE A 343 4.54 -8.16 14.49
C ILE A 343 4.99 -7.86 13.07
N ARG A 344 4.46 -6.78 12.48
CA ARG A 344 4.99 -6.22 11.25
C ARG A 344 5.86 -5.01 11.58
N ILE A 345 7.10 -5.03 11.11
CA ILE A 345 8.07 -3.97 11.33
C ILE A 345 8.50 -3.35 10.01
N THR A 346 8.49 -2.03 9.94
CA THR A 346 9.09 -1.28 8.83
C THR A 346 10.61 -1.39 8.90
N VAL A 347 11.27 -1.64 7.78
CA VAL A 347 12.72 -1.65 7.68
C VAL A 347 13.24 -0.22 7.83
N GLY A 348 13.87 0.06 8.96
CA GLY A 348 14.40 1.36 9.35
C GLY A 348 15.77 1.68 8.74
N GLN A 349 16.37 2.77 9.20
CA GLN A 349 17.80 3.01 9.02
C GLN A 349 18.59 2.03 9.90
N HIS A 350 19.86 1.81 9.59
CA HIS A 350 20.69 0.80 10.30
C HIS A 350 20.63 0.96 11.82
N ARG A 351 20.82 2.17 12.34
CA ARG A 351 20.72 2.47 13.78
C ARG A 351 19.37 2.08 14.38
N GLU A 352 18.27 2.36 13.68
CA GLU A 352 16.94 2.00 14.15
C GLU A 352 16.74 0.50 14.22
N ASN A 353 17.28 -0.21 13.23
CA ASN A 353 17.24 -1.67 13.15
C ASN A 353 18.08 -2.33 14.25
N GLU A 354 19.26 -1.80 14.56
CA GLU A 354 20.07 -2.26 15.69
C GLU A 354 19.35 -2.08 17.03
N LEU A 355 18.69 -0.93 17.23
CA LEU A 355 17.91 -0.64 18.43
C LEU A 355 16.72 -1.59 18.56
N PHE A 356 16.03 -1.87 17.45
CA PHE A 356 14.96 -2.88 17.43
C PHE A 356 15.48 -4.25 17.84
N PHE A 357 16.58 -4.75 17.27
CA PHE A 357 17.10 -6.06 17.62
C PHE A 357 17.63 -6.11 19.06
N LYS A 358 18.17 -5.00 19.58
CA LYS A 358 18.53 -4.89 21.01
C LYS A 358 17.29 -5.02 21.90
N ALA A 359 16.19 -4.35 21.55
CA ALA A 359 14.94 -4.44 22.29
C ALA A 359 14.31 -5.83 22.17
N LEU A 360 14.30 -6.41 20.96
CA LEU A 360 13.76 -7.75 20.71
C LEU A 360 14.49 -8.83 21.49
N ARG A 361 15.82 -8.79 21.56
CA ARG A 361 16.61 -9.75 22.37
C ARG A 361 16.23 -9.69 23.85
N LYS A 362 15.99 -8.51 24.42
CA LYS A 362 15.54 -8.39 25.81
C LYS A 362 14.11 -8.93 26.03
N LEU A 363 13.27 -8.86 25.00
CA LEU A 363 11.90 -9.36 25.06
C LEU A 363 11.85 -10.89 25.05
N LEU A 364 12.82 -11.54 24.42
CA LEU A 364 12.88 -13.01 24.24
C LEU A 364 13.56 -13.74 25.40
N VAL A 365 14.19 -13.04 26.32
CA VAL A 365 14.77 -13.57 27.57
C VAL A 365 13.73 -13.59 28.67
#